data_fac91c7aabd93ff0da53ad1e04810947
#
_entry.id   fac91c7aabd93ff0da53ad1e04810947
#
_cell.length_a   1.000
_cell.length_b   1.000
_cell.length_c   1.000
_cell.angle_alpha   90.00
_cell.angle_beta   90.00
_cell.angle_gamma   90.00
#
_symmetry.space_group_name_H-M   'P 1'
#
loop_
_entity.id
_entity.type
_entity.pdbx_description
1 polymer ?
#
loop_
_entity_poly.entity_id
_entity_poly.type
_entity_poly.pdbx_seq_one_letter_code
_entity_poly.pdbx_strand_id
1 'polypeptide(L)'
;RDSERLKKALDKNAQTSEGIDYSVLDLMQAKEYQNDILDRLEKERRYHNNWRNLVVAATGTGKTVIAAFDYKRFKEQHTKANFLFVVHREEIIKQACATYRAVLGDPNFGDMWYGGHEASSYSHLFASKDLLNNRLDKLQLPDDYYDYIVFDEAHHIVADTYQKILHKFKPKVLLGLTATPERMDNNDITQYFNHQISAEIRL
;
A
#
# COMPACT_ATOMS: atom_id res chain seq x y z
N ARG A 1 -23.84 -17.48 -0.69
CA ARG A 1 -24.32 -16.66 0.47
C ARG A 1 -23.34 -15.54 0.82
N ASP A 2 -22.04 -15.78 0.84
CA ASP A 2 -21.04 -14.73 1.17
C ASP A 2 -20.84 -13.74 0.02
N SER A 3 -20.96 -14.20 -1.22
CA SER A 3 -20.87 -13.38 -2.44
C SER A 3 -22.00 -12.35 -2.54
N GLU A 4 -23.23 -12.70 -2.09
CA GLU A 4 -24.37 -11.77 -2.07
C GLU A 4 -24.29 -10.72 -0.97
N ARG A 5 -23.73 -11.08 0.18
CA ARG A 5 -23.51 -10.15 1.29
C ARG A 5 -22.42 -9.12 0.93
N LEU A 6 -21.37 -9.55 0.25
CA LEU A 6 -20.32 -8.69 -0.24
C LEU A 6 -20.86 -7.73 -1.32
N LYS A 7 -21.67 -8.23 -2.24
CA LYS A 7 -22.33 -7.42 -3.26
C LYS A 7 -23.18 -6.30 -2.66
N LYS A 8 -23.99 -6.61 -1.64
CA LYS A 8 -24.80 -5.61 -0.92
C LYS A 8 -23.98 -4.58 -0.12
N ALA A 9 -22.85 -4.98 0.43
CA ALA A 9 -21.97 -4.08 1.19
C ALA A 9 -21.22 -3.11 0.27
N LEU A 10 -20.86 -3.55 -0.93
CA LEU A 10 -20.17 -2.75 -1.93
C LEU A 10 -21.11 -1.83 -2.70
N ASP A 11 -22.34 -2.24 -2.97
CA ASP A 11 -23.40 -1.37 -3.54
C ASP A 11 -23.74 -0.19 -2.62
N LYS A 12 -23.65 -0.36 -1.30
CA LYS A 12 -23.83 0.74 -0.35
C LYS A 12 -22.68 1.74 -0.36
N ASN A 13 -21.46 1.32 -0.64
CA ASN A 13 -20.29 2.20 -0.73
C ASN A 13 -20.13 2.83 -2.12
N ALA A 14 -20.64 2.20 -3.17
CA ALA A 14 -20.60 2.72 -4.55
C ALA A 14 -21.48 3.96 -4.75
N GLN A 15 -22.48 4.19 -3.90
CA GLN A 15 -23.34 5.36 -4.00
C GLN A 15 -22.72 6.66 -3.45
N THR A 16 -21.54 6.62 -2.88
CA THR A 16 -20.86 7.78 -2.28
C THR A 16 -19.52 8.16 -2.91
N SER A 17 -19.04 7.45 -3.92
CA SER A 17 -17.80 7.77 -4.63
C SER A 17 -18.03 7.91 -6.13
N GLU A 18 -18.10 9.13 -6.60
CA GLU A 18 -18.04 9.43 -8.02
C GLU A 18 -16.74 8.89 -8.63
N GLY A 19 -16.85 7.96 -9.58
CA GLY A 19 -15.85 7.76 -10.62
C GLY A 19 -14.98 6.50 -10.60
N ILE A 20 -15.32 5.44 -9.83
CA ILE A 20 -14.58 4.17 -9.95
C ILE A 20 -15.55 3.02 -10.17
N ASP A 21 -15.76 2.70 -11.44
CA ASP A 21 -16.44 1.48 -11.85
C ASP A 21 -15.44 0.32 -11.90
N TYR A 22 -14.99 -0.12 -10.73
CA TYR A 22 -14.40 -1.44 -10.61
C TYR A 22 -15.56 -2.42 -10.41
N SER A 23 -15.79 -3.31 -11.37
CA SER A 23 -16.72 -4.39 -11.10
C SER A 23 -16.19 -5.16 -9.87
N VAL A 24 -17.06 -5.37 -8.89
CA VAL A 24 -16.72 -6.04 -7.62
C VAL A 24 -16.02 -7.37 -7.83
N LEU A 25 -16.35 -8.07 -8.92
CA LEU A 25 -15.73 -9.33 -9.31
C LEU A 25 -14.27 -9.17 -9.72
N ASP A 26 -13.89 -8.04 -10.33
CA ASP A 26 -12.51 -7.76 -10.72
C ASP A 26 -11.60 -7.47 -9.52
N LEU A 27 -12.17 -7.01 -8.39
CA LEU A 27 -11.43 -6.75 -7.16
C LEU A 27 -11.35 -7.99 -6.24
N MET A 28 -12.10 -9.04 -6.50
CA MET A 28 -12.08 -10.27 -5.69
C MET A 28 -11.04 -11.28 -6.14
N GLN A 29 -10.57 -11.18 -7.38
CA GLN A 29 -9.58 -12.09 -7.96
C GLN A 29 -8.50 -11.31 -8.68
N ALA A 30 -7.24 -11.63 -8.38
CA ALA A 30 -6.11 -11.04 -9.09
C ALA A 30 -6.13 -11.50 -10.56
N LYS A 31 -5.93 -10.55 -11.47
CA LYS A 31 -5.75 -10.85 -12.89
C LYS A 31 -4.44 -11.62 -13.11
N GLU A 32 -4.32 -12.32 -14.25
CA GLU A 32 -3.14 -13.14 -14.55
C GLU A 32 -1.82 -12.37 -14.40
N TYR A 33 -1.72 -11.19 -15.02
CA TYR A 33 -0.51 -10.35 -14.90
C TYR A 33 -0.23 -9.86 -13.48
N GLN A 34 -1.28 -9.68 -12.67
CA GLN A 34 -1.13 -9.33 -11.25
C GLN A 34 -0.59 -10.52 -10.46
N ASN A 35 -1.05 -11.72 -10.74
CA ASN A 35 -0.52 -12.93 -10.13
C ASN A 35 0.97 -13.14 -10.45
N ASP A 36 1.40 -12.87 -11.68
CA ASP A 36 2.82 -12.93 -12.05
C ASP A 36 3.68 -11.98 -11.21
N ILE A 37 3.19 -10.76 -10.97
CA ILE A 37 3.87 -9.79 -10.11
C ILE A 37 3.92 -10.27 -8.66
N LEU A 38 2.79 -10.73 -8.15
CA LEU A 38 2.69 -11.24 -6.77
C LEU A 38 3.62 -12.43 -6.55
N ASP A 39 3.72 -13.32 -7.53
CA ASP A 39 4.63 -14.48 -7.49
C ASP A 39 6.10 -14.04 -7.51
N ARG A 40 6.45 -13.00 -8.27
CA ARG A 40 7.80 -12.42 -8.27
C ARG A 40 8.16 -11.82 -6.92
N LEU A 41 7.26 -11.05 -6.30
CA LEU A 41 7.47 -10.47 -4.97
C LEU A 41 7.67 -11.56 -3.93
N GLU A 42 6.87 -12.61 -3.98
CA GLU A 42 6.97 -13.74 -3.07
C GLU A 42 8.29 -14.51 -3.24
N LYS A 43 8.71 -14.74 -4.49
CA LYS A 43 10.00 -15.36 -4.81
C LYS A 43 11.19 -14.54 -4.31
N GLU A 44 11.18 -13.23 -4.52
CA GLU A 44 12.24 -12.35 -4.03
C GLU A 44 12.40 -12.43 -2.52
N ARG A 45 11.29 -12.44 -1.79
CA ARG A 45 11.29 -12.54 -0.34
C ARG A 45 11.75 -13.91 0.14
N ARG A 46 11.19 -14.97 -0.44
CA ARG A 46 11.40 -16.35 -0.01
C ARG A 46 12.79 -16.89 -0.38
N TYR A 47 13.26 -16.63 -1.61
CA TYR A 47 14.48 -17.22 -2.15
C TYR A 47 15.69 -16.28 -2.11
N HIS A 48 15.46 -14.98 -2.18
CA HIS A 48 16.54 -13.98 -2.20
C HIS A 48 16.60 -13.14 -0.92
N ASN A 49 15.74 -13.41 0.06
CA ASN A 49 15.63 -12.65 1.30
C ASN A 49 15.51 -11.13 1.07
N ASN A 50 14.88 -10.74 -0.04
CA ASN A 50 14.63 -9.35 -0.39
C ASN A 50 13.23 -8.92 0.04
N TRP A 51 13.15 -8.16 1.13
CA TRP A 51 11.92 -7.68 1.74
C TRP A 51 11.64 -6.19 1.48
N ARG A 52 12.50 -5.55 0.67
CA ARG A 52 12.34 -4.19 0.19
C ARG A 52 12.11 -4.21 -1.30
N ASN A 53 10.85 -4.04 -1.70
CA ASN A 53 10.41 -4.30 -3.06
C ASN A 53 9.88 -3.02 -3.71
N LEU A 54 10.32 -2.72 -4.92
CA LEU A 54 9.83 -1.64 -5.74
C LEU A 54 9.02 -2.20 -6.90
N VAL A 55 7.76 -1.77 -7.00
CA VAL A 55 6.89 -2.09 -8.13
C VAL A 55 6.73 -0.84 -8.99
N VAL A 56 7.16 -0.94 -10.23
CA VAL A 56 7.02 0.11 -11.23
C VAL A 56 5.86 -0.26 -12.15
N ALA A 57 4.84 0.56 -12.16
CA ALA A 57 3.65 0.31 -12.95
C ALA A 57 3.05 1.62 -13.45
N ALA A 58 2.72 1.70 -14.73
CA ALA A 58 2.12 2.89 -15.33
C ALA A 58 0.83 3.28 -14.61
N THR A 59 0.50 4.57 -14.64
CA THR A 59 -0.75 5.09 -14.08
C THR A 59 -1.94 4.36 -14.71
N GLY A 60 -2.89 3.95 -13.88
CA GLY A 60 -4.08 3.21 -14.32
C GLY A 60 -3.90 1.69 -14.44
N THR A 61 -2.73 1.13 -14.10
CA THR A 61 -2.49 -0.33 -14.09
C THR A 61 -2.92 -1.04 -12.82
N GLY A 62 -3.47 -0.30 -11.84
CA GLY A 62 -3.92 -0.89 -10.58
C GLY A 62 -2.82 -1.18 -9.57
N LYS A 63 -1.83 -0.29 -9.42
CA LYS A 63 -0.75 -0.42 -8.43
C LYS A 63 -1.26 -0.69 -7.01
N THR A 64 -2.28 0.06 -6.60
CA THR A 64 -2.89 -0.10 -5.27
C THR A 64 -3.57 -1.46 -5.11
N VAL A 65 -4.19 -1.96 -6.16
CA VAL A 65 -4.82 -3.30 -6.19
C VAL A 65 -3.75 -4.38 -6.02
N ILE A 66 -2.62 -4.26 -6.72
CA ILE A 66 -1.48 -5.19 -6.58
C ILE A 66 -0.95 -5.17 -5.14
N ALA A 67 -0.75 -3.98 -4.58
CA ALA A 67 -0.30 -3.84 -3.19
C ALA A 67 -1.28 -4.48 -2.20
N ALA A 68 -2.58 -4.32 -2.43
CA ALA A 68 -3.62 -4.92 -1.58
C ALA A 68 -3.61 -6.45 -1.66
N PHE A 69 -3.46 -7.04 -2.84
CA PHE A 69 -3.32 -8.50 -2.99
C PHE A 69 -2.03 -9.02 -2.39
N ASP A 70 -0.92 -8.29 -2.52
CA ASP A 70 0.34 -8.66 -1.88
C ASP A 70 0.22 -8.69 -0.35
N TYR A 71 -0.39 -7.66 0.24
CA TYR A 71 -0.68 -7.65 1.66
C TYR A 71 -1.63 -8.77 2.09
N LYS A 72 -2.62 -9.09 1.29
CA LYS A 72 -3.54 -10.20 1.54
C LYS A 72 -2.78 -11.52 1.67
N ARG A 73 -1.85 -11.81 0.76
CA ARG A 73 -0.98 -12.99 0.82
C ARG A 73 -0.07 -12.97 2.06
N PHE A 74 0.53 -11.82 2.35
CA PHE A 74 1.37 -11.65 3.53
C PHE A 74 0.60 -11.90 4.83
N LYS A 75 -0.61 -11.35 4.94
CA LYS A 75 -1.48 -11.49 6.11
C LYS A 75 -1.89 -12.94 6.39
N GLU A 76 -2.00 -13.79 5.39
CA GLU A 76 -2.31 -15.21 5.56
C GLU A 76 -1.28 -15.93 6.44
N GLN A 77 -0.01 -15.53 6.35
CA GLN A 77 1.09 -16.09 7.14
C GLN A 77 1.43 -15.25 8.38
N HIS A 78 0.96 -14.01 8.43
CA HIS A 78 1.22 -13.03 9.49
C HIS A 78 -0.09 -12.40 9.96
N THR A 79 -0.92 -13.18 10.61
CA THR A 79 -2.31 -12.82 10.97
C THR A 79 -2.43 -11.62 11.92
N LYS A 80 -1.37 -11.34 12.68
CA LYS A 80 -1.30 -10.20 13.62
C LYS A 80 -0.49 -9.02 13.07
N ALA A 81 -0.21 -9.00 11.78
CA ALA A 81 0.60 -7.96 11.17
C ALA A 81 -0.05 -6.58 11.28
N ASN A 82 0.73 -5.59 11.68
CA ASN A 82 0.37 -4.19 11.61
C ASN A 82 0.81 -3.59 10.28
N PHE A 83 0.00 -2.68 9.75
CA PHE A 83 0.10 -2.17 8.39
C PHE A 83 0.05 -0.65 8.35
N LEU A 84 0.93 -0.06 7.53
CA LEU A 84 0.94 1.36 7.25
C LEU A 84 0.99 1.60 5.74
N PHE A 85 0.07 2.40 5.25
CA PHE A 85 0.06 2.90 3.87
C PHE A 85 0.25 4.41 3.89
N VAL A 86 1.38 4.86 3.33
CA VAL A 86 1.73 6.28 3.28
C VAL A 86 1.39 6.84 1.91
N VAL A 87 0.48 7.81 1.88
CA VAL A 87 0.09 8.49 0.64
C VAL A 87 0.80 9.83 0.52
N HIS A 88 1.15 10.19 -0.71
CA HIS A 88 1.69 11.50 -1.03
C HIS A 88 0.62 12.59 -0.99
N ARG A 89 -0.60 12.27 -1.44
CA ARG A 89 -1.74 13.19 -1.50
C ARG A 89 -2.92 12.66 -0.70
N GLU A 90 -3.51 13.51 0.13
CA GLU A 90 -4.64 13.13 0.99
C GLU A 90 -5.86 12.62 0.21
N GLU A 91 -6.09 13.12 -1.00
CA GLU A 91 -7.22 12.73 -1.85
C GLU A 91 -7.22 11.23 -2.18
N ILE A 92 -6.05 10.60 -2.13
CA ILE A 92 -5.89 9.16 -2.44
C ILE A 92 -6.25 8.27 -1.26
N ILE A 93 -6.26 8.77 -0.03
CA ILE A 93 -6.44 7.95 1.18
C ILE A 93 -7.73 7.14 1.14
N LYS A 94 -8.85 7.78 0.86
CA LYS A 94 -10.17 7.12 0.84
C LYS A 94 -10.22 6.02 -0.23
N GLN A 95 -9.68 6.31 -1.40
CA GLN A 95 -9.63 5.37 -2.51
C GLN A 95 -8.73 4.16 -2.19
N ALA A 96 -7.55 4.42 -1.64
CA ALA A 96 -6.62 3.35 -1.24
C ALA A 96 -7.24 2.46 -0.17
N CYS A 97 -7.84 3.04 0.87
CA CYS A 97 -8.51 2.30 1.93
C CYS A 97 -9.68 1.46 1.39
N ALA A 98 -10.51 2.03 0.49
CA ALA A 98 -11.61 1.32 -0.14
C ALA A 98 -11.12 0.13 -0.98
N THR A 99 -10.03 0.29 -1.72
CA THR A 99 -9.42 -0.80 -2.51
C THR A 99 -8.97 -1.95 -1.61
N TYR A 100 -8.28 -1.65 -0.50
CA TYR A 100 -7.86 -2.68 0.46
C TYR A 100 -9.05 -3.40 1.11
N ARG A 101 -10.08 -2.67 1.49
CA ARG A 101 -11.31 -3.27 2.05
C ARG A 101 -11.97 -4.22 1.06
N ALA A 102 -12.04 -3.84 -0.20
CA ALA A 102 -12.60 -4.69 -1.26
C ALA A 102 -11.77 -5.94 -1.50
N VAL A 103 -10.45 -5.80 -1.68
CA VAL A 103 -9.55 -6.93 -1.92
C VAL A 103 -9.49 -7.90 -0.74
N LEU A 104 -9.43 -7.38 0.49
CA LEU A 104 -9.41 -8.20 1.70
C LEU A 104 -10.78 -8.79 2.06
N GLY A 105 -11.86 -8.31 1.45
CA GLY A 105 -13.22 -8.72 1.81
C GLY A 105 -13.62 -8.30 3.23
N ASP A 106 -13.01 -7.24 3.76
CA ASP A 106 -13.25 -6.72 5.10
C ASP A 106 -13.61 -5.23 5.02
N PRO A 107 -14.91 -4.87 5.13
CA PRO A 107 -15.36 -3.49 5.04
C PRO A 107 -14.91 -2.61 6.21
N ASN A 108 -14.42 -3.22 7.28
CA ASN A 108 -13.94 -2.51 8.48
C ASN A 108 -12.42 -2.42 8.54
N PHE A 109 -11.70 -2.96 7.55
CA PHE A 109 -10.25 -2.89 7.52
C PHE A 109 -9.75 -1.46 7.39
N GLY A 110 -8.76 -1.14 8.21
CA GLY A 110 -8.02 0.11 8.10
C GLY A 110 -8.71 1.31 8.72
N ASP A 111 -7.89 2.23 9.16
CA ASP A 111 -8.27 3.54 9.65
C ASP A 111 -7.55 4.61 8.83
N MET A 112 -8.16 5.77 8.69
CA MET A 112 -7.64 6.86 7.87
C MET A 112 -7.21 8.03 8.74
N TRP A 113 -6.04 8.60 8.41
CA TRP A 113 -5.50 9.74 9.13
C TRP A 113 -5.05 10.83 8.15
N TYR A 114 -5.80 11.90 8.09
CA TYR A 114 -5.56 13.06 7.21
C TYR A 114 -6.08 14.35 7.86
N GLY A 115 -5.80 15.49 7.26
CA GLY A 115 -6.21 16.78 7.80
C GLY A 115 -7.71 16.83 8.15
N GLY A 116 -8.03 17.11 9.41
CA GLY A 116 -9.41 17.16 9.90
C GLY A 116 -10.05 15.81 10.22
N HIS A 117 -9.34 14.70 10.03
CA HIS A 117 -9.82 13.36 10.37
C HIS A 117 -8.76 12.59 11.15
N GLU A 118 -9.01 12.37 12.44
CA GLU A 118 -8.13 11.61 13.31
C GLU A 118 -8.42 10.10 13.20
N ALA A 119 -7.36 9.31 13.21
CA ALA A 119 -7.49 7.86 13.28
C ALA A 119 -7.83 7.42 14.70
N SER A 120 -8.73 6.45 14.84
CA SER A 120 -9.07 5.83 16.13
C SER A 120 -8.13 4.68 16.50
N SER A 121 -7.46 4.11 15.52
CA SER A 121 -6.46 3.03 15.70
C SER A 121 -5.31 3.20 14.72
N TYR A 122 -4.10 2.82 15.13
CA TYR A 122 -2.90 2.88 14.30
C TYR A 122 -2.48 1.51 13.73
N SER A 123 -3.18 0.44 14.08
CA SER A 123 -2.77 -0.93 13.71
C SER A 123 -2.81 -1.21 12.20
N HIS A 124 -3.77 -0.62 11.50
CA HIS A 124 -3.90 -0.71 10.03
C HIS A 124 -4.20 0.68 9.50
N LEU A 125 -3.17 1.47 9.27
CA LEU A 125 -3.28 2.90 9.06
C LEU A 125 -3.02 3.32 7.62
N PHE A 126 -3.90 4.14 7.07
CA PHE A 126 -3.71 4.90 5.85
C PHE A 126 -3.51 6.37 6.21
N ALA A 127 -2.34 6.90 6.01
CA ALA A 127 -1.99 8.23 6.46
C ALA A 127 -1.38 9.09 5.35
N SER A 128 -1.64 10.40 5.38
CA SER A 128 -0.88 11.33 4.56
C SER A 128 0.54 11.45 5.09
N LYS A 129 1.51 11.56 4.18
CA LYS A 129 2.92 11.70 4.54
C LYS A 129 3.19 12.92 5.43
N ASP A 130 2.51 14.03 5.15
CA ASP A 130 2.72 15.27 5.87
C ASP A 130 2.19 15.21 7.30
N LEU A 131 0.98 14.70 7.48
CA LEU A 131 0.40 14.54 8.80
C LEU A 131 1.19 13.55 9.65
N LEU A 132 1.53 12.41 9.07
CA LEU A 132 2.34 11.39 9.73
C LEU A 132 3.70 11.97 10.15
N ASN A 133 4.38 12.66 9.23
CA ASN A 133 5.67 13.31 9.51
C ASN A 133 5.60 14.32 10.66
N ASN A 134 4.57 15.16 10.67
CA ASN A 134 4.36 16.17 11.72
C ASN A 134 4.05 15.57 13.10
N ARG A 135 3.62 14.33 13.14
CA ARG A 135 3.22 13.63 14.38
C ARG A 135 4.18 12.53 14.79
N LEU A 136 5.22 12.22 14.00
CA LEU A 136 6.14 11.11 14.27
C LEU A 136 6.74 11.15 15.66
N ASP A 137 7.21 12.32 16.11
CA ASP A 137 7.84 12.48 17.42
C ASP A 137 6.87 12.29 18.59
N LYS A 138 5.58 12.43 18.33
CA LYS A 138 4.50 12.26 19.31
C LYS A 138 3.94 10.85 19.34
N LEU A 139 4.18 10.06 18.29
CA LEU A 139 3.77 8.67 18.23
C LEU A 139 4.67 7.82 19.11
N GLN A 140 4.10 7.32 20.20
CA GLN A 140 4.80 6.40 21.11
C GLN A 140 4.68 4.95 20.63
N LEU A 141 4.99 4.72 19.37
CA LEU A 141 5.00 3.39 18.76
C LEU A 141 6.45 2.89 18.69
N PRO A 142 6.71 1.61 18.96
CA PRO A 142 8.03 1.03 18.76
C PRO A 142 8.43 1.04 17.28
N ASP A 143 9.72 0.96 16.99
CA ASP A 143 10.23 0.98 15.63
C ASP A 143 9.79 -0.24 14.79
N ASP A 144 9.51 -1.35 15.42
CA ASP A 144 9.01 -2.59 14.80
C ASP A 144 7.48 -2.72 14.83
N TYR A 145 6.76 -1.65 15.16
CA TYR A 145 5.30 -1.68 15.27
C TYR A 145 4.61 -2.09 13.95
N TYR A 146 5.07 -1.53 12.82
CA TYR A 146 4.55 -1.88 11.52
C TYR A 146 5.36 -3.00 10.87
N ASP A 147 4.70 -4.10 10.56
CA ASP A 147 5.30 -5.25 9.87
C ASP A 147 5.39 -5.02 8.36
N TYR A 148 4.46 -4.25 7.83
CA TYR A 148 4.31 -4.00 6.41
C TYR A 148 4.04 -2.51 6.16
N ILE A 149 4.92 -1.85 5.43
CA ILE A 149 4.76 -0.43 5.04
C ILE A 149 4.72 -0.31 3.53
N VAL A 150 3.74 0.43 3.02
CA VAL A 150 3.64 0.81 1.61
C VAL A 150 3.91 2.30 1.47
N PHE A 151 4.79 2.65 0.54
CA PHE A 151 4.98 4.01 0.08
C PHE A 151 4.37 4.18 -1.31
N ASP A 152 3.26 4.88 -1.39
CA ASP A 152 2.73 5.33 -2.67
C ASP A 152 3.56 6.49 -3.20
N GLU A 153 3.65 6.62 -4.53
CA GLU A 153 4.53 7.62 -5.15
C GLU A 153 5.99 7.52 -4.64
N ALA A 154 6.54 6.31 -4.61
CA ALA A 154 7.85 5.99 -4.01
C ALA A 154 9.03 6.75 -4.63
N HIS A 155 8.84 7.37 -5.80
CA HIS A 155 9.85 8.27 -6.39
C HIS A 155 10.13 9.51 -5.52
N HIS A 156 9.28 9.82 -4.54
CA HIS A 156 9.50 10.86 -3.54
C HIS A 156 10.27 10.39 -2.30
N ILE A 157 10.73 9.14 -2.25
CA ILE A 157 11.35 8.53 -1.06
C ILE A 157 12.57 9.30 -0.52
N VAL A 158 13.28 10.00 -1.40
CA VAL A 158 14.44 10.83 -1.01
C VAL A 158 14.07 12.10 -0.25
N ALA A 159 12.80 12.52 -0.27
CA ALA A 159 12.35 13.69 0.46
C ALA A 159 12.43 13.46 1.99
N ASP A 160 12.73 14.51 2.74
CA ASP A 160 12.90 14.45 4.20
C ASP A 160 11.71 13.83 4.92
N THR A 161 10.50 14.08 4.44
CA THR A 161 9.27 13.51 5.02
C THR A 161 9.25 11.99 4.99
N TYR A 162 9.63 11.38 3.88
CA TYR A 162 9.74 9.93 3.76
C TYR A 162 10.94 9.37 4.51
N GLN A 163 12.06 10.09 4.49
CA GLN A 163 13.28 9.69 5.21
C GLN A 163 13.04 9.61 6.71
N LYS A 164 12.32 10.55 7.30
CA LYS A 164 11.96 10.52 8.72
C LYS A 164 11.08 9.31 9.07
N ILE A 165 10.14 8.93 8.22
CA ILE A 165 9.31 7.74 8.40
C ILE A 165 10.17 6.47 8.36
N LEU A 166 11.10 6.37 7.39
CA LEU A 166 12.03 5.25 7.29
C LEU A 166 12.99 5.12 8.48
N HIS A 167 13.39 6.24 9.08
CA HIS A 167 14.24 6.24 10.27
C HIS A 167 13.46 5.85 11.52
N LYS A 168 12.16 6.20 11.59
CA LYS A 168 11.31 5.85 12.72
C LYS A 168 10.94 4.38 12.75
N PHE A 169 10.56 3.80 11.60
CA PHE A 169 10.03 2.44 11.52
C PHE A 169 10.95 1.49 10.78
N LYS A 170 11.01 0.25 11.26
CA LYS A 170 11.77 -0.85 10.67
C LYS A 170 10.84 -2.01 10.35
N PRO A 171 10.09 -1.93 9.22
CA PRO A 171 9.15 -2.97 8.86
C PRO A 171 9.85 -4.22 8.37
N LYS A 172 9.15 -5.35 8.41
CA LYS A 172 9.58 -6.57 7.72
C LYS A 172 9.50 -6.40 6.20
N VAL A 173 8.40 -5.84 5.71
CA VAL A 173 8.18 -5.54 4.29
C VAL A 173 8.10 -4.04 4.08
N LEU A 174 8.92 -3.53 3.17
CA LEU A 174 8.77 -2.20 2.59
C LEU A 174 8.43 -2.35 1.12
N LEU A 175 7.24 -1.90 0.73
CA LEU A 175 6.77 -1.91 -0.65
C LEU A 175 6.66 -0.48 -1.18
N GLY A 176 7.41 -0.18 -2.22
CA GLY A 176 7.31 1.07 -2.96
C GLY A 176 6.49 0.89 -4.23
N LEU A 177 5.59 1.81 -4.49
CA LEU A 177 4.78 1.88 -5.71
C LEU A 177 5.11 3.16 -6.46
N THR A 178 5.47 3.06 -7.73
CA THR A 178 5.72 4.25 -8.57
C THR A 178 5.41 3.99 -10.03
N ALA A 179 5.00 5.04 -10.74
CA ALA A 179 4.90 5.01 -12.20
C ALA A 179 6.24 5.36 -12.87
N THR A 180 7.09 6.11 -12.17
CA THR A 180 8.36 6.63 -12.68
C THR A 180 9.50 6.28 -11.71
N PRO A 181 10.35 5.28 -12.03
CA PRO A 181 11.45 4.88 -11.16
C PRO A 181 12.60 5.90 -11.17
N GLU A 182 12.68 6.70 -12.22
CA GLU A 182 13.71 7.69 -12.40
C GLU A 182 13.18 9.08 -12.06
N ARG A 183 13.87 9.79 -11.17
CA ARG A 183 13.63 11.21 -10.95
C ARG A 183 14.42 12.04 -11.96
N MET A 184 13.88 13.21 -12.32
CA MET A 184 14.54 14.19 -13.17
C MET A 184 15.86 14.75 -12.58
N ASP A 185 16.11 14.50 -11.28
CA ASP A 185 17.27 14.96 -10.52
C ASP A 185 18.38 13.90 -10.35
N ASN A 186 18.38 12.84 -11.15
CA ASN A 186 19.34 11.74 -11.13
C ASN A 186 19.48 10.98 -9.80
N ASN A 187 18.52 11.09 -8.89
CA ASN A 187 18.51 10.30 -7.67
C ASN A 187 17.96 8.91 -7.94
N ASP A 188 18.82 7.91 -7.81
CA ASP A 188 18.43 6.50 -7.93
C ASP A 188 17.68 6.05 -6.68
N ILE A 189 16.35 5.90 -6.78
CA ILE A 189 15.51 5.44 -5.68
C ILE A 189 15.66 3.95 -5.39
N THR A 190 16.23 3.17 -6.32
CA THR A 190 16.41 1.72 -6.14
C THR A 190 17.32 1.38 -4.98
N GLN A 191 18.21 2.30 -4.57
CA GLN A 191 19.07 2.13 -3.39
C GLN A 191 18.28 1.82 -2.11
N TYR A 192 17.02 2.26 -2.00
CA TYR A 192 16.13 1.97 -0.88
C TYR A 192 15.41 0.62 -1.00
N PHE A 193 15.55 -0.04 -2.14
CA PHE A 193 14.91 -1.30 -2.50
C PHE A 193 15.93 -2.34 -2.99
N ASN A 194 17.05 -2.44 -2.28
CA ASN A 194 18.16 -3.37 -2.55
C ASN A 194 18.71 -3.27 -3.98
N HIS A 195 18.75 -2.06 -4.55
CA HIS A 195 19.26 -1.73 -5.87
C HIS A 195 18.58 -2.44 -7.04
N GLN A 196 17.29 -2.79 -6.88
CA GLN A 196 16.55 -3.48 -7.94
C GLN A 196 15.07 -3.08 -7.99
N ILE A 197 14.49 -3.26 -9.16
CA ILE A 197 13.04 -3.19 -9.38
C ILE A 197 12.52 -4.62 -9.31
N SER A 198 11.63 -4.88 -8.35
CA SER A 198 11.08 -6.22 -8.13
C SER A 198 10.11 -6.65 -9.22
N ALA A 199 9.31 -5.71 -9.72
CA ALA A 199 8.40 -5.94 -10.81
C ALA A 199 8.11 -4.65 -11.58
N GLU A 200 7.88 -4.78 -12.89
CA GLU A 200 7.57 -3.66 -13.77
C GLU A 200 6.43 -4.04 -14.72
N ILE A 201 5.44 -3.15 -14.83
CA ILE A 201 4.36 -3.26 -15.81
C ILE A 201 4.51 -2.10 -16.80
N ARG A 202 4.79 -2.45 -18.03
CA ARG A 202 4.74 -1.54 -19.19
C ARG A 202 3.47 -1.83 -19.99
N LEU A 203 2.74 -0.80 -20.31
CA LEU A 203 1.62 -0.87 -21.26
C LEU A 203 2.14 -0.77 -22.69
#